data_393cb953ebb3d8b789f85ecabceb32cd
#
_entry.id   393cb953ebb3d8b789f85ecabceb32cd
#
_cell.length_a   1.000
_cell.length_b   1.000
_cell.length_c   1.000
_cell.angle_alpha   90.00
_cell.angle_beta   90.00
_cell.angle_gamma   90.00
#
_symmetry.space_group_name_H-M   'P 1'
#
loop_
_entity.id
_entity.type
_entity.pdbx_description
1 polymer ?
#
loop_
_entity_poly.entity_id
_entity_poly.type
_entity_poly.pdbx_seq_one_letter_code
_entity_poly.pdbx_strand_id
1 'polypeptide(L)'
;MWLAALLMGGAGSDYDEPLRRLLYAGNDPVLGRNARFLTWIGSFQILVPLALLGTLYLAFRRRRRAALLLLIIFTGRLLVELQKLIIDRARPGADEHLEFVSSTSFPSGHSANAMITYIAIALLVPVKQRNRALSVGLGLALALQAGWSRVALGVHWPSDVLGGWAFGLFWIALCMRLASARPDAEPS
;
A
#
# COMPACT_ATOMS: atom_id res chain seq x y z
N MET A 1 -4.10 11.34 -11.68
CA MET A 1 -4.92 10.47 -10.82
C MET A 1 -5.53 11.22 -9.64
N TRP A 2 -4.75 11.93 -8.78
CA TRP A 2 -5.31 12.71 -7.65
C TRP A 2 -6.27 13.81 -8.12
N LEU A 3 -5.90 14.59 -9.13
CA LEU A 3 -6.76 15.61 -9.71
C LEU A 3 -8.05 15.01 -10.28
N ALA A 4 -7.96 13.86 -10.95
CA ALA A 4 -9.13 13.15 -11.45
C ALA A 4 -10.04 12.67 -10.30
N ALA A 5 -9.47 12.12 -9.21
CA ALA A 5 -10.24 11.69 -8.05
C ALA A 5 -10.97 12.87 -7.36
N LEU A 6 -10.32 14.04 -7.29
CA LEU A 6 -10.92 15.27 -6.77
C LEU A 6 -12.04 15.81 -7.68
N LEU A 7 -11.88 15.75 -9.00
CA LEU A 7 -12.84 16.29 -9.96
C LEU A 7 -14.06 15.37 -10.15
N MET A 8 -13.93 14.08 -9.89
CA MET A 8 -15.00 13.09 -10.08
C MET A 8 -16.02 13.00 -8.94
N GLY A 9 -15.87 13.79 -7.88
CA GLY A 9 -16.91 13.99 -6.87
C GLY A 9 -17.51 12.75 -6.23
N GLY A 10 -16.73 11.69 -6.07
CA GLY A 10 -17.16 10.46 -5.38
C GLY A 10 -17.73 9.35 -6.26
N ALA A 11 -18.12 9.61 -7.51
CA ALA A 11 -18.49 8.56 -8.46
C ALA A 11 -17.25 7.83 -9.01
N GLY A 12 -17.37 6.54 -9.32
CA GLY A 12 -16.36 5.83 -10.11
C GLY A 12 -16.18 6.50 -11.47
N SER A 13 -14.97 6.48 -12.02
CA SER A 13 -14.75 6.93 -13.39
C SER A 13 -15.46 5.98 -14.37
N ASP A 14 -15.67 6.42 -15.62
CA ASP A 14 -16.22 5.57 -16.68
C ASP A 14 -15.45 4.25 -16.87
N TYR A 15 -14.19 4.21 -16.43
CA TYR A 15 -13.34 3.02 -16.46
C TYR A 15 -13.38 2.18 -15.16
N ASP A 16 -13.74 2.78 -14.03
CA ASP A 16 -13.72 2.10 -12.72
C ASP A 16 -14.79 1.02 -12.65
N GLU A 17 -16.03 1.34 -13.04
CA GLU A 17 -17.15 0.42 -12.88
C GLU A 17 -17.03 -0.83 -13.78
N PRO A 18 -16.70 -0.72 -15.10
CA PRO A 18 -16.49 -1.91 -15.94
C PRO A 18 -15.35 -2.80 -15.42
N LEU A 19 -14.24 -2.19 -15.02
CA LEU A 19 -13.09 -2.93 -14.51
C LEU A 19 -13.36 -3.56 -13.14
N ARG A 20 -14.07 -2.85 -12.27
CA ARG A 20 -14.52 -3.38 -10.98
C ARG A 20 -15.39 -4.63 -11.18
N ARG A 21 -16.42 -4.57 -12.06
CA ARG A 21 -17.29 -5.72 -12.34
C ARG A 21 -16.53 -6.95 -12.85
N LEU A 22 -15.52 -6.73 -13.68
CA LEU A 22 -14.65 -7.81 -14.18
C LEU A 22 -13.83 -8.48 -13.06
N LEU A 23 -13.39 -7.70 -12.08
CA LEU A 23 -12.48 -8.15 -11.00
C LEU A 23 -13.23 -8.55 -9.72
N TYR A 24 -14.51 -8.23 -9.61
CA TYR A 24 -15.34 -8.47 -8.43
C TYR A 24 -15.56 -9.97 -8.21
N ALA A 25 -15.33 -10.43 -6.98
CA ALA A 25 -15.51 -11.83 -6.63
C ALA A 25 -17.00 -12.27 -6.62
N GLY A 26 -17.91 -11.29 -6.50
CA GLY A 26 -19.35 -11.54 -6.58
C GLY A 26 -19.82 -12.67 -5.68
N ASN A 27 -20.57 -13.57 -6.28
CA ASN A 27 -21.13 -14.74 -5.61
C ASN A 27 -20.21 -15.99 -5.72
N ASP A 28 -18.98 -15.87 -6.27
CA ASP A 28 -18.02 -16.96 -6.29
C ASP A 28 -17.40 -17.14 -4.90
N PRO A 29 -17.76 -18.20 -4.14
CA PRO A 29 -17.29 -18.37 -2.79
C PRO A 29 -15.81 -18.73 -2.72
N VAL A 30 -15.21 -19.27 -3.77
CA VAL A 30 -13.79 -19.59 -3.85
C VAL A 30 -12.99 -18.32 -4.06
N LEU A 31 -13.39 -17.50 -5.03
CA LEU A 31 -12.73 -16.22 -5.32
C LEU A 31 -12.86 -15.26 -4.14
N GLY A 32 -14.03 -15.16 -3.51
CA GLY A 32 -14.26 -14.32 -2.34
C GLY A 32 -13.43 -14.75 -1.12
N ARG A 33 -13.26 -16.07 -0.90
CA ARG A 33 -12.40 -16.60 0.16
C ARG A 33 -10.93 -16.27 -0.10
N ASN A 34 -10.47 -16.45 -1.32
CA ASN A 34 -9.11 -16.11 -1.73
C ASN A 34 -8.84 -14.61 -1.57
N ALA A 35 -9.77 -13.76 -1.99
CA ALA A 35 -9.67 -12.33 -1.82
C ALA A 35 -9.60 -11.92 -0.34
N ARG A 36 -10.39 -12.55 0.54
CA ARG A 36 -10.31 -12.35 2.00
C ARG A 36 -8.97 -12.79 2.58
N PHE A 37 -8.42 -13.91 2.11
CA PHE A 37 -7.07 -14.32 2.53
C PHE A 37 -6.00 -13.34 2.08
N LEU A 38 -6.06 -12.89 0.83
CA LEU A 38 -5.08 -11.96 0.27
C LEU A 38 -5.18 -10.55 0.86
N THR A 39 -6.37 -10.10 1.28
CA THR A 39 -6.51 -8.81 1.97
C THR A 39 -5.80 -8.79 3.32
N TRP A 40 -5.71 -9.93 4.01
CA TRP A 40 -4.95 -10.07 5.25
C TRP A 40 -3.48 -9.65 5.09
N ILE A 41 -2.87 -9.98 3.96
CA ILE A 41 -1.47 -9.63 3.65
C ILE A 41 -1.28 -8.10 3.65
N GLY A 42 -2.28 -7.33 3.23
CA GLY A 42 -2.26 -5.86 3.25
C GLY A 42 -2.83 -5.23 4.52
N SER A 43 -3.23 -6.03 5.49
CA SER A 43 -3.88 -5.55 6.71
C SER A 43 -2.89 -5.01 7.74
N PHE A 44 -3.39 -4.16 8.64
CA PHE A 44 -2.61 -3.63 9.76
C PHE A 44 -2.02 -4.73 10.65
N GLN A 45 -2.76 -5.81 10.84
CA GLN A 45 -2.37 -6.96 11.68
C GLN A 45 -1.12 -7.68 11.15
N ILE A 46 -0.85 -7.62 9.86
CA ILE A 46 0.34 -8.20 9.25
C ILE A 46 1.43 -7.14 9.05
N LEU A 47 1.08 -5.97 8.52
CA LEU A 47 2.07 -4.97 8.14
C LEU A 47 2.79 -4.37 9.35
N VAL A 48 2.10 -4.16 10.47
CA VAL A 48 2.72 -3.55 11.66
C VAL A 48 3.72 -4.50 12.33
N PRO A 49 3.40 -5.76 12.67
CA PRO A 49 4.40 -6.68 13.18
C PRO A 49 5.60 -6.85 12.25
N LEU A 50 5.37 -6.93 10.93
CA LEU A 50 6.43 -7.05 9.95
C LEU A 50 7.34 -5.81 9.94
N ALA A 51 6.77 -4.61 9.99
CA ALA A 51 7.51 -3.36 10.10
C ALA A 51 8.34 -3.30 11.39
N LEU A 52 7.75 -3.71 12.53
CA LEU A 52 8.45 -3.75 13.82
C LEU A 52 9.60 -4.75 13.82
N LEU A 53 9.39 -5.96 13.31
CA LEU A 53 10.45 -6.98 13.19
C LEU A 53 11.58 -6.51 12.27
N GLY A 54 11.26 -5.92 11.12
CA GLY A 54 12.25 -5.35 10.21
C GLY A 54 13.05 -4.22 10.87
N THR A 55 12.36 -3.33 11.59
CA THR A 55 12.98 -2.22 12.33
C THR A 55 13.87 -2.73 13.46
N LEU A 56 13.38 -3.68 14.25
CA LEU A 56 14.15 -4.28 15.36
C LEU A 56 15.42 -4.95 14.82
N TYR A 57 15.30 -5.76 13.78
CA TYR A 57 16.45 -6.36 13.11
C TYR A 57 17.48 -5.33 12.66
N LEU A 58 17.02 -4.24 12.04
CA LEU A 58 17.89 -3.16 11.58
C LEU A 58 18.48 -2.34 12.74
N ALA A 59 17.77 -2.17 13.85
CA ALA A 59 18.24 -1.42 15.02
C ALA A 59 19.52 -2.02 15.60
N PHE A 60 19.66 -3.34 15.61
CA PHE A 60 20.88 -4.04 16.06
C PHE A 60 22.02 -3.99 15.04
N ARG A 61 21.74 -3.77 13.77
CA ARG A 61 22.73 -3.88 12.69
C ARG A 61 23.04 -2.54 12.01
N ARG A 62 22.03 -1.71 11.79
CA ARG A 62 22.05 -0.51 10.95
C ARG A 62 21.08 0.54 11.45
N ARG A 63 21.33 1.20 12.58
CA ARG A 63 20.41 2.16 13.24
C ARG A 63 19.82 3.22 12.30
N ARG A 64 20.64 3.80 11.39
CA ARG A 64 20.14 4.76 10.38
C ARG A 64 19.07 4.16 9.46
N ARG A 65 19.24 2.90 9.04
CA ARG A 65 18.22 2.21 8.22
C ARG A 65 16.97 1.87 9.01
N ALA A 66 17.10 1.53 10.28
CA ALA A 66 15.95 1.32 11.16
C ALA A 66 15.10 2.60 11.29
N ALA A 67 15.75 3.74 11.56
CA ALA A 67 15.09 5.03 11.63
C ALA A 67 14.42 5.40 10.30
N LEU A 68 15.10 5.17 9.18
CA LEU A 68 14.54 5.43 7.84
C LEU A 68 13.34 4.54 7.55
N LEU A 69 13.38 3.25 7.90
CA LEU A 69 12.24 2.34 7.72
C LEU A 69 11.01 2.82 8.51
N LEU A 70 11.19 3.16 9.79
CA LEU A 70 10.12 3.72 10.61
C LEU A 70 9.57 5.02 10.02
N LEU A 71 10.45 5.94 9.62
CA LEU A 71 10.04 7.20 9.01
C LEU A 71 9.18 6.96 7.76
N ILE A 72 9.65 6.13 6.83
CA ILE A 72 8.93 5.83 5.58
C ILE A 72 7.54 5.27 5.89
N ILE A 73 7.44 4.28 6.76
CA ILE A 73 6.17 3.59 7.03
C ILE A 73 5.22 4.51 7.80
N PHE A 74 5.68 5.16 8.86
CA PHE A 74 4.83 6.00 9.70
C PHE A 74 4.31 7.23 8.94
N THR A 75 5.20 7.97 8.27
CA THR A 75 4.81 9.17 7.52
C THR A 75 4.00 8.83 6.27
N GLY A 76 4.32 7.73 5.58
CA GLY A 76 3.54 7.25 4.46
C GLY A 76 2.11 6.91 4.85
N ARG A 77 1.93 6.20 5.97
CA ARG A 77 0.60 5.90 6.52
C ARG A 77 -0.17 7.18 6.90
N LEU A 78 0.48 8.11 7.58
CA LEU A 78 -0.12 9.40 7.95
C LEU A 78 -0.60 10.16 6.71
N LEU A 79 0.22 10.21 5.66
CA LEU A 79 -0.14 10.87 4.41
C LEU A 79 -1.30 10.17 3.67
N VAL A 80 -1.41 8.84 3.76
CA VAL A 80 -2.58 8.10 3.24
C VAL A 80 -3.86 8.53 3.94
N GLU A 81 -3.85 8.59 5.27
CA GLU A 81 -5.03 9.02 6.03
C GLU A 81 -5.38 10.49 5.77
N LEU A 82 -4.39 11.37 5.62
CA LEU A 82 -4.60 12.76 5.25
C LEU A 82 -5.26 12.90 3.87
N GLN A 83 -4.78 12.13 2.87
CA GLN A 83 -5.37 12.11 1.54
C GLN A 83 -6.84 11.65 1.57
N LYS A 84 -7.17 10.66 2.42
CA LYS A 84 -8.55 10.20 2.60
C LYS A 84 -9.46 11.33 3.11
N LEU A 85 -9.00 12.08 4.11
CA LEU A 85 -9.76 13.19 4.67
C LEU A 85 -9.96 14.34 3.68
N ILE A 86 -8.98 14.60 2.81
CA ILE A 86 -9.02 15.72 1.84
C ILE A 86 -9.88 15.36 0.64
N ILE A 87 -9.76 14.12 0.13
CA ILE A 87 -10.40 13.70 -1.13
C ILE A 87 -11.83 13.22 -0.90
N ASP A 88 -12.09 12.63 0.25
CA ASP A 88 -13.41 12.16 0.73
C ASP A 88 -14.24 11.41 -0.32
N ARG A 89 -13.60 10.52 -1.09
CA ARG A 89 -14.24 9.81 -2.18
C ARG A 89 -15.15 8.71 -1.66
N ALA A 90 -16.36 8.64 -2.20
CA ALA A 90 -17.31 7.56 -1.92
C ALA A 90 -16.82 6.20 -2.44
N ARG A 91 -17.14 5.13 -1.72
CA ARG A 91 -16.87 3.75 -2.12
C ARG A 91 -17.86 3.25 -3.16
N PRO A 92 -17.59 2.11 -3.84
CA PRO A 92 -18.62 1.36 -4.56
C PRO A 92 -19.83 1.07 -3.68
N GLY A 93 -20.97 0.69 -4.29
CA GLY A 93 -22.22 0.44 -3.57
C GLY A 93 -22.05 -0.55 -2.41
N ALA A 94 -22.58 -0.18 -1.23
CA ALA A 94 -22.41 -0.95 0.00
C ALA A 94 -23.01 -2.37 -0.07
N ASP A 95 -24.04 -2.57 -0.89
CA ASP A 95 -24.71 -3.86 -1.08
C ASP A 95 -23.79 -4.93 -1.70
N GLU A 96 -22.71 -4.51 -2.33
CA GLU A 96 -21.72 -5.39 -2.97
C GLU A 96 -20.47 -5.62 -2.11
N HIS A 97 -20.41 -5.04 -0.91
CA HIS A 97 -19.24 -5.19 -0.05
C HIS A 97 -19.17 -6.59 0.57
N LEU A 98 -18.14 -7.35 0.26
CA LEU A 98 -17.87 -8.65 0.87
C LEU A 98 -17.08 -8.53 2.20
N GLU A 99 -16.75 -7.30 2.62
CA GLU A 99 -16.04 -6.98 3.86
C GLU A 99 -16.52 -5.63 4.42
N PHE A 100 -16.56 -5.51 5.74
CA PHE A 100 -16.94 -4.24 6.39
C PHE A 100 -15.82 -3.19 6.26
N VAL A 101 -16.20 -1.98 5.88
CA VAL A 101 -15.30 -0.82 5.75
C VAL A 101 -16.00 0.45 6.21
N SER A 102 -15.30 1.33 6.94
CA SER A 102 -15.85 2.55 7.53
C SER A 102 -15.19 3.84 7.06
N SER A 103 -14.05 3.77 6.37
CA SER A 103 -13.33 4.96 5.90
C SER A 103 -13.63 5.26 4.42
N THR A 104 -13.24 6.46 3.94
CA THR A 104 -13.38 6.88 2.54
C THR A 104 -12.54 6.04 1.58
N SER A 105 -12.84 6.13 0.27
CA SER A 105 -12.33 5.17 -0.71
C SER A 105 -10.89 5.47 -1.15
N PHE A 106 -10.59 6.71 -1.52
CA PHE A 106 -9.31 7.08 -2.15
C PHE A 106 -8.33 7.71 -1.16
N PRO A 107 -7.05 7.35 -1.25
CA PRO A 107 -6.51 6.17 -1.91
C PRO A 107 -6.78 4.90 -1.09
N SER A 108 -6.64 3.71 -1.70
CA SER A 108 -6.75 2.45 -0.98
C SER A 108 -5.62 2.30 0.04
N GLY A 109 -5.99 2.27 1.33
CA GLY A 109 -5.02 2.13 2.42
C GLY A 109 -4.28 0.80 2.42
N HIS A 110 -4.96 -0.32 2.10
CA HIS A 110 -4.31 -1.63 1.95
C HIS A 110 -3.26 -1.60 0.83
N SER A 111 -3.61 -1.03 -0.32
CA SER A 111 -2.70 -0.95 -1.48
C SER A 111 -1.47 -0.09 -1.17
N ALA A 112 -1.68 1.10 -0.62
CA ALA A 112 -0.59 2.03 -0.32
C ALA A 112 0.33 1.50 0.80
N ASN A 113 -0.25 1.08 1.94
CA ASN A 113 0.54 0.63 3.07
C ASN A 113 1.28 -0.69 2.80
N ALA A 114 0.68 -1.62 2.05
CA ALA A 114 1.36 -2.83 1.61
C ALA A 114 2.54 -2.50 0.69
N MET A 115 2.35 -1.63 -0.30
CA MET A 115 3.42 -1.19 -1.20
C MET A 115 4.56 -0.53 -0.41
N ILE A 116 4.24 0.42 0.49
CA ILE A 116 5.22 1.10 1.33
C ILE A 116 5.99 0.10 2.18
N THR A 117 5.30 -0.77 2.90
CA THR A 117 5.93 -1.64 3.89
C THR A 117 6.79 -2.72 3.23
N TYR A 118 6.25 -3.46 2.25
CA TYR A 118 6.97 -4.55 1.62
C TYR A 118 8.19 -4.07 0.83
N ILE A 119 8.03 -2.99 0.06
CA ILE A 119 9.15 -2.47 -0.74
C ILE A 119 10.21 -1.79 0.14
N ALA A 120 9.81 -1.02 1.17
CA ALA A 120 10.79 -0.43 2.10
C ALA A 120 11.60 -1.50 2.83
N ILE A 121 10.97 -2.59 3.29
CA ILE A 121 11.67 -3.72 3.90
C ILE A 121 12.63 -4.37 2.88
N ALA A 122 12.14 -4.65 1.66
CA ALA A 122 12.95 -5.27 0.62
C ALA A 122 14.19 -4.44 0.25
N LEU A 123 14.10 -3.11 0.32
CA LEU A 123 15.21 -2.20 0.01
C LEU A 123 16.17 -1.98 1.17
N LEU A 124 15.67 -1.90 2.41
CA LEU A 124 16.46 -1.50 3.58
C LEU A 124 17.04 -2.69 4.35
N VAL A 125 16.35 -3.83 4.39
CA VAL A 125 16.87 -5.04 5.02
C VAL A 125 17.97 -5.63 4.13
N PRO A 126 19.18 -5.86 4.67
CA PRO A 126 20.29 -6.37 3.87
C PRO A 126 20.05 -7.82 3.46
N VAL A 127 20.10 -8.06 2.16
CA VAL A 127 20.11 -9.38 1.53
C VAL A 127 21.31 -9.48 0.60
N LYS A 128 21.74 -10.71 0.27
CA LYS A 128 22.79 -10.90 -0.75
C LYS A 128 22.36 -10.22 -2.04
N GLN A 129 23.30 -9.57 -2.75
CA GLN A 129 23.01 -8.81 -3.97
C GLN A 129 22.23 -9.62 -5.01
N ARG A 130 22.57 -10.89 -5.19
CA ARG A 130 21.85 -11.81 -6.10
C ARG A 130 20.37 -12.01 -5.75
N ASN A 131 19.99 -11.80 -4.49
CA ASN A 131 18.62 -12.01 -4.00
C ASN A 131 17.83 -10.68 -3.94
N ARG A 132 18.46 -9.54 -4.25
CA ARG A 132 17.81 -8.22 -4.16
C ARG A 132 16.60 -8.11 -5.09
N ALA A 133 16.76 -8.50 -6.34
CA ALA A 133 15.67 -8.48 -7.32
C ALA A 133 14.51 -9.39 -6.89
N LEU A 134 14.82 -10.58 -6.38
CA LEU A 134 13.81 -11.50 -5.86
C LEU A 134 13.07 -10.92 -4.65
N SER A 135 13.78 -10.29 -3.71
CA SER A 135 13.16 -9.65 -2.53
C SER A 135 12.19 -8.53 -2.93
N VAL A 136 12.61 -7.67 -3.88
CA VAL A 136 11.75 -6.59 -4.41
C VAL A 136 10.58 -7.17 -5.20
N GLY A 137 10.81 -8.16 -6.05
CA GLY A 137 9.76 -8.85 -6.82
C GLY A 137 8.71 -9.50 -5.92
N LEU A 138 9.12 -10.16 -4.84
CA LEU A 138 8.22 -10.73 -3.85
C LEU A 138 7.42 -9.63 -3.12
N GLY A 139 8.08 -8.57 -2.68
CA GLY A 139 7.41 -7.43 -2.05
C GLY A 139 6.36 -6.79 -2.96
N LEU A 140 6.69 -6.62 -4.25
CA LEU A 140 5.77 -6.10 -5.26
C LEU A 140 4.58 -7.05 -5.45
N ALA A 141 4.82 -8.34 -5.60
CA ALA A 141 3.75 -9.33 -5.76
C ALA A 141 2.77 -9.32 -4.58
N LEU A 142 3.27 -9.27 -3.35
CA LEU A 142 2.44 -9.18 -2.15
C LEU A 142 1.60 -7.89 -2.11
N ALA A 143 2.20 -6.75 -2.46
CA ALA A 143 1.50 -5.47 -2.50
C ALA A 143 0.42 -5.43 -3.60
N LEU A 144 0.70 -6.00 -4.78
CA LEU A 144 -0.27 -6.08 -5.88
C LEU A 144 -1.45 -6.99 -5.52
N GLN A 145 -1.20 -8.13 -4.90
CA GLN A 145 -2.26 -9.04 -4.44
C GLN A 145 -3.13 -8.41 -3.35
N ALA A 146 -2.53 -7.71 -2.38
CA ALA A 146 -3.26 -6.98 -1.35
C ALA A 146 -4.17 -5.91 -1.95
N GLY A 147 -3.71 -5.17 -2.96
CA GLY A 147 -4.52 -4.18 -3.65
C GLY A 147 -5.63 -4.81 -4.50
N TRP A 148 -5.31 -5.83 -5.31
CA TRP A 148 -6.30 -6.55 -6.10
C TRP A 148 -7.45 -7.07 -5.24
N SER A 149 -7.15 -7.64 -4.07
CA SER A 149 -8.16 -8.18 -3.16
C SER A 149 -9.23 -7.13 -2.77
N ARG A 150 -8.88 -5.83 -2.72
CA ARG A 150 -9.83 -4.76 -2.35
C ARG A 150 -10.86 -4.49 -3.43
N VAL A 151 -10.48 -4.63 -4.71
CA VAL A 151 -11.43 -4.58 -5.83
C VAL A 151 -12.28 -5.83 -5.86
N ALA A 152 -11.66 -6.99 -5.69
CA ALA A 152 -12.36 -8.28 -5.67
C ALA A 152 -13.42 -8.37 -4.55
N LEU A 153 -13.14 -7.74 -3.39
CA LEU A 153 -14.09 -7.65 -2.27
C LEU A 153 -15.15 -6.54 -2.44
N GLY A 154 -15.15 -5.80 -3.54
CA GLY A 154 -16.13 -4.76 -3.84
C GLY A 154 -15.98 -3.46 -3.04
N VAL A 155 -14.92 -3.31 -2.23
CA VAL A 155 -14.78 -2.21 -1.27
C VAL A 155 -13.99 -1.01 -1.77
N HIS A 156 -13.34 -1.12 -2.93
CA HIS A 156 -12.56 -0.06 -3.57
C HIS A 156 -12.73 -0.05 -5.09
N TRP A 157 -12.63 1.14 -5.65
CA TRP A 157 -12.50 1.34 -7.08
C TRP A 157 -11.09 0.89 -7.55
N PRO A 158 -10.94 0.37 -8.78
CA PRO A 158 -9.62 0.07 -9.36
C PRO A 158 -8.66 1.26 -9.30
N SER A 159 -9.16 2.47 -9.57
CA SER A 159 -8.35 3.69 -9.50
C SER A 159 -7.87 4.04 -8.08
N ASP A 160 -8.62 3.67 -7.01
CA ASP A 160 -8.15 3.83 -5.63
C ASP A 160 -6.93 2.96 -5.34
N VAL A 161 -6.96 1.74 -5.88
CA VAL A 161 -5.88 0.77 -5.73
C VAL A 161 -4.63 1.23 -6.49
N LEU A 162 -4.80 1.65 -7.74
CA LEU A 162 -3.72 2.22 -8.55
C LEU A 162 -3.13 3.48 -7.90
N GLY A 163 -3.98 4.36 -7.35
CA GLY A 163 -3.56 5.54 -6.59
C GLY A 163 -2.74 5.17 -5.37
N GLY A 164 -3.17 4.16 -4.63
CA GLY A 164 -2.44 3.64 -3.46
C GLY A 164 -1.05 3.10 -3.83
N TRP A 165 -0.95 2.27 -4.88
CA TRP A 165 0.34 1.75 -5.35
C TRP A 165 1.27 2.86 -5.86
N ALA A 166 0.75 3.77 -6.68
CA ALA A 166 1.52 4.88 -7.22
C ALA A 166 2.04 5.80 -6.10
N PHE A 167 1.20 6.12 -5.12
CA PHE A 167 1.61 6.88 -3.95
C PHE A 167 2.70 6.15 -3.16
N GLY A 168 2.51 4.85 -2.88
CA GLY A 168 3.48 4.06 -2.12
C GLY A 168 4.86 4.04 -2.77
N LEU A 169 4.93 3.80 -4.09
CA LEU A 169 6.19 3.82 -4.85
C LEU A 169 6.83 5.21 -4.86
N PHE A 170 6.03 6.25 -5.12
CA PHE A 170 6.50 7.64 -5.09
C PHE A 170 7.09 8.01 -3.74
N TRP A 171 6.38 7.68 -2.65
CA TRP A 171 6.81 8.00 -1.29
C TRP A 171 8.13 7.34 -0.92
N ILE A 172 8.27 6.05 -1.22
CA ILE A 172 9.53 5.33 -1.00
C ILE A 172 10.67 5.96 -1.81
N ALA A 173 10.45 6.21 -3.09
CA ALA A 173 11.46 6.80 -3.97
C ALA A 173 11.93 8.17 -3.46
N LEU A 174 10.98 9.02 -3.03
CA LEU A 174 11.27 10.32 -2.45
C LEU A 174 12.11 10.20 -1.17
N CYS A 175 11.69 9.36 -0.21
CA CYS A 175 12.40 9.18 1.04
C CYS A 175 13.81 8.60 0.83
N MET A 176 13.95 7.63 -0.08
CA MET A 176 15.26 7.04 -0.41
C MET A 176 16.18 8.06 -1.07
N ARG A 177 15.67 8.88 -1.97
CA ARG A 177 16.44 9.96 -2.61
C ARG A 177 16.89 11.01 -1.59
N LEU A 178 16.02 11.45 -0.70
CA LEU A 178 16.37 12.42 0.35
C LEU A 178 17.39 11.86 1.35
N ALA A 179 17.28 10.56 1.68
CA ALA A 179 18.24 9.90 2.54
C ALA A 179 19.64 9.76 1.89
N SER A 180 19.68 9.56 0.57
CA SER A 180 20.95 9.47 -0.19
C SER A 180 21.60 10.84 -0.45
N ALA A 181 20.82 11.91 -0.44
CA ALA A 181 21.32 13.28 -0.68
C ALA A 181 21.98 13.91 0.54
N ARG A 182 21.92 13.29 1.73
CA ARG A 182 22.65 13.74 2.91
C ARG A 182 24.05 13.09 2.87
N PRO A 183 25.13 13.84 2.56
CA PRO A 183 26.48 13.37 2.73
C PRO A 183 26.66 13.02 4.21
N ASP A 184 27.36 11.92 4.50
CA ASP A 184 27.78 11.65 5.86
C ASP A 184 28.58 12.87 6.36
N ALA A 185 28.03 13.59 7.33
CA ALA A 185 28.83 14.52 8.10
C ALA A 185 29.86 13.63 8.81
N GLU A 186 31.09 13.65 8.33
CA GLU A 186 32.20 13.02 9.05
C GLU A 186 32.23 13.62 10.45
N PRO A 187 32.28 12.80 11.50
CA PRO A 187 32.57 13.31 12.83
C PRO A 187 34.03 13.77 12.83
N SER A 188 34.24 15.08 12.92
CA SER A 188 35.50 15.69 13.30
C SER A 188 35.93 15.27 14.70
#